data_b6ae5be4eb57a6ac377b19f218c7c609
#
_entry.id   b6ae5be4eb57a6ac377b19f218c7c609
#
_cell.length_a   1.000
_cell.length_b   1.000
_cell.length_c   1.000
_cell.angle_alpha   90.00
_cell.angle_beta   90.00
_cell.angle_gamma   90.00
#
_symmetry.space_group_name_H-M   'P 1'
#
loop_
_entity.id
_entity.type
_entity.pdbx_description
1 polymer ?
#
loop_
_entity_poly.entity_id
_entity_poly.type
_entity_poly.pdbx_seq_one_letter_code
_entity_poly.pdbx_strand_id
1 'polypeptide(L)'
;MLLFVLQSLVMTVLPVQAAEVHLSVAASMTEAIRELDAAFTAEQPGVTMLPNFGSSGALAKQLLQGAAADIFISANPKWLSYLEKEGKITKQTVRDLAVNTLVVVGRPGVVVNSLADLAAMTRVAIGSPGSVPAGQYAEQAMRAAGVYERLAADKKLVMAQDVRQALLYAERGEVDAAFVYRTDALLAEKAVILYAVPAGLHDPITYPVGLTVAGEKNGAARAFYDFLASPAAVSILEKYGFDTPAAAAAAPGR
;
A
#
# COMPACT_ATOMS: atom_id res chain seq x y z
N MET A 1 34.70 -11.39 67.03
CA MET A 1 33.32 -11.25 66.58
C MET A 1 33.34 -10.44 65.24
N LEU A 2 33.41 -11.15 64.12
CA LEU A 2 33.55 -10.54 62.80
C LEU A 2 32.14 -10.31 62.21
N LEU A 3 31.75 -9.05 62.00
CA LEU A 3 30.49 -8.68 61.36
C LEU A 3 30.66 -8.75 59.82
N PHE A 4 30.02 -9.74 59.19
CA PHE A 4 29.88 -9.76 57.72
C PHE A 4 28.71 -8.84 57.32
N VAL A 5 29.02 -7.72 56.70
CA VAL A 5 28.04 -6.85 56.04
C VAL A 5 27.75 -7.43 54.66
N LEU A 6 26.56 -8.02 54.49
CA LEU A 6 26.06 -8.49 53.21
C LEU A 6 25.54 -7.29 52.40
N GLN A 7 26.32 -6.81 51.45
CA GLN A 7 25.92 -5.76 50.52
C GLN A 7 25.02 -6.36 49.46
N SER A 8 23.69 -6.17 49.57
CA SER A 8 22.72 -6.55 48.55
C SER A 8 22.84 -5.62 47.33
N LEU A 9 23.36 -6.14 46.22
CA LEU A 9 23.38 -5.45 44.93
C LEU A 9 21.96 -5.40 44.37
N VAL A 10 21.26 -4.29 44.52
CA VAL A 10 19.95 -4.06 43.87
C VAL A 10 20.22 -3.71 42.42
N MET A 11 20.05 -4.68 41.54
CA MET A 11 20.04 -4.46 40.10
C MET A 11 18.78 -3.70 39.72
N THR A 12 18.87 -2.40 39.53
CA THR A 12 17.79 -1.59 38.95
C THR A 12 17.64 -1.95 37.48
N VAL A 13 16.61 -2.74 37.16
CA VAL A 13 16.17 -2.96 35.76
C VAL A 13 15.51 -1.66 35.30
N LEU A 14 16.24 -0.86 34.53
CA LEU A 14 15.64 0.27 33.86
C LEU A 14 14.62 -0.27 32.85
N PRO A 15 13.39 0.27 32.77
CA PRO A 15 12.46 -0.12 31.73
C PRO A 15 13.09 0.20 30.37
N VAL A 16 13.30 -0.82 29.53
CA VAL A 16 13.62 -0.61 28.13
C VAL A 16 12.37 0.00 27.49
N GLN A 17 12.43 1.28 27.22
CA GLN A 17 11.37 1.94 26.47
C GLN A 17 11.32 1.30 25.10
N ALA A 18 10.17 0.71 24.73
CA ALA A 18 9.96 0.13 23.41
C ALA A 18 10.23 1.19 22.32
N ALA A 19 11.03 0.85 21.35
CA ALA A 19 11.27 1.74 20.21
C ALA A 19 10.01 1.75 19.34
N GLU A 20 9.44 2.92 19.08
CA GLU A 20 8.27 3.07 18.20
C GLU A 20 8.70 3.29 16.76
N VAL A 21 7.99 2.65 15.83
CA VAL A 21 8.17 2.83 14.38
C VAL A 21 6.83 3.22 13.76
N HIS A 22 6.74 4.44 13.30
CA HIS A 22 5.56 4.97 12.62
C HIS A 22 5.62 4.66 11.12
N LEU A 23 4.61 3.95 10.61
CA LEU A 23 4.49 3.62 9.20
C LEU A 23 3.36 4.39 8.54
N SER A 24 3.60 4.99 7.39
CA SER A 24 2.57 5.53 6.50
C SER A 24 2.51 4.69 5.24
N VAL A 25 1.45 3.90 5.07
CA VAL A 25 1.39 2.81 4.09
C VAL A 25 0.14 2.88 3.23
N ALA A 26 0.29 2.67 1.94
CA ALA A 26 -0.82 2.52 1.00
C ALA A 26 -1.81 1.43 1.47
N ALA A 27 -3.10 1.75 1.49
CA ALA A 27 -4.18 0.92 2.05
C ALA A 27 -4.22 -0.50 1.47
N SER A 28 -3.83 -0.70 0.21
CA SER A 28 -3.75 -2.01 -0.44
C SER A 28 -2.74 -2.98 0.19
N MET A 29 -1.81 -2.49 1.02
CA MET A 29 -0.81 -3.32 1.70
C MET A 29 -1.18 -3.68 3.14
N THR A 30 -2.38 -3.34 3.60
CA THR A 30 -2.76 -3.45 5.03
C THR A 30 -2.48 -4.84 5.61
N GLU A 31 -2.93 -5.91 4.97
CA GLU A 31 -2.78 -7.28 5.48
C GLU A 31 -1.33 -7.76 5.40
N ALA A 32 -0.65 -7.47 4.28
CA ALA A 32 0.76 -7.82 4.12
C ALA A 32 1.65 -7.12 5.15
N ILE A 33 1.43 -5.81 5.40
CA ILE A 33 2.20 -5.07 6.40
C ILE A 33 1.93 -5.57 7.81
N ARG A 34 0.69 -5.92 8.15
CA ARG A 34 0.37 -6.49 9.47
C ARG A 34 1.10 -7.81 9.72
N GLU A 35 1.23 -8.66 8.70
CA GLU A 35 2.00 -9.90 8.83
C GLU A 35 3.50 -9.64 8.87
N LEU A 36 4.00 -8.68 8.09
CA LEU A 36 5.40 -8.22 8.14
C LEU A 36 5.75 -7.64 9.52
N ASP A 37 4.86 -6.82 10.10
CA ASP A 37 5.02 -6.27 11.45
C ASP A 37 5.10 -7.40 12.49
N ALA A 38 4.20 -8.38 12.42
CA ALA A 38 4.20 -9.52 13.33
C ALA A 38 5.47 -10.36 13.20
N ALA A 39 5.94 -10.62 11.98
CA ALA A 39 7.18 -11.34 11.74
C ALA A 39 8.41 -10.58 12.28
N PHE A 40 8.49 -9.28 12.02
CA PHE A 40 9.60 -8.46 12.49
C PHE A 40 9.63 -8.33 14.01
N THR A 41 8.48 -8.06 14.64
CA THR A 41 8.40 -7.89 16.10
C THR A 41 8.63 -9.19 16.88
N ALA A 42 8.38 -10.36 16.27
CA ALA A 42 8.77 -11.64 16.85
C ALA A 42 10.30 -11.77 17.01
N GLU A 43 11.06 -11.18 16.06
CA GLU A 43 12.55 -11.14 16.12
C GLU A 43 13.06 -9.94 16.92
N GLN A 44 12.25 -8.88 17.07
CA GLN A 44 12.59 -7.61 17.72
C GLN A 44 11.54 -7.24 18.79
N PRO A 45 11.41 -7.99 19.91
CA PRO A 45 10.31 -7.83 20.87
C PRO A 45 10.29 -6.49 21.61
N GLY A 46 11.36 -5.67 21.49
CA GLY A 46 11.43 -4.31 22.03
C GLY A 46 10.91 -3.22 21.09
N VAL A 47 10.32 -3.57 19.93
CA VAL A 47 9.82 -2.62 18.94
C VAL A 47 8.28 -2.65 18.91
N THR A 48 7.68 -1.45 18.88
CA THR A 48 6.23 -1.27 18.67
C THR A 48 6.02 -0.65 17.28
N MET A 49 5.27 -1.34 16.44
CA MET A 49 4.91 -0.86 15.11
C MET A 49 3.60 -0.09 15.16
N LEU A 50 3.57 1.10 14.54
CA LEU A 50 2.42 2.01 14.53
C LEU A 50 2.02 2.33 13.08
N PRO A 51 1.33 1.40 12.37
CA PRO A 51 0.94 1.59 10.99
C PRO A 51 -0.27 2.52 10.85
N ASN A 52 -0.18 3.47 9.91
CA ASN A 52 -1.26 4.31 9.42
C ASN A 52 -1.52 3.97 7.95
N PHE A 53 -2.72 3.48 7.65
CA PHE A 53 -3.12 3.05 6.31
C PHE A 53 -4.06 4.06 5.67
N GLY A 54 -3.84 4.33 4.37
CA GLY A 54 -4.70 5.24 3.61
C GLY A 54 -4.26 5.35 2.15
N SER A 55 -4.90 6.25 1.40
CA SER A 55 -4.42 6.55 0.06
C SER A 55 -3.05 7.25 0.12
N SER A 56 -2.14 6.89 -0.79
CA SER A 56 -0.77 7.42 -0.79
C SER A 56 -0.72 8.95 -0.83
N GLY A 57 -1.65 9.58 -1.55
CA GLY A 57 -1.73 11.04 -1.62
C GLY A 57 -2.26 11.69 -0.35
N ALA A 58 -3.20 11.07 0.37
CA ALA A 58 -3.65 11.57 1.66
C ALA A 58 -2.54 11.47 2.70
N LEU A 59 -1.85 10.32 2.75
CA LEU A 59 -0.72 10.09 3.64
C LEU A 59 0.45 11.05 3.35
N ALA A 60 0.77 11.29 2.08
CA ALA A 60 1.79 12.26 1.70
C ALA A 60 1.45 13.68 2.18
N LYS A 61 0.19 14.10 2.05
CA LYS A 61 -0.27 15.40 2.57
C LYS A 61 -0.20 15.48 4.09
N GLN A 62 -0.57 14.40 4.81
CA GLN A 62 -0.43 14.32 6.28
C GLN A 62 1.02 14.48 6.72
N LEU A 63 1.97 13.81 6.04
CA LEU A 63 3.41 13.95 6.29
C LEU A 63 3.90 15.39 6.10
N LEU A 64 3.43 16.09 5.08
CA LEU A 64 3.76 17.51 4.87
C LEU A 64 3.20 18.39 5.98
N GLN A 65 2.05 18.03 6.54
CA GLN A 65 1.42 18.75 7.65
C GLN A 65 2.02 18.37 9.02
N GLY A 66 3.05 17.52 9.05
CA GLY A 66 3.78 17.17 10.27
C GLY A 66 3.32 15.88 10.95
N ALA A 67 2.50 15.05 10.31
CA ALA A 67 2.20 13.72 10.85
C ALA A 67 3.48 12.89 11.00
N ALA A 68 3.60 12.18 12.11
CA ALA A 68 4.74 11.32 12.37
C ALA A 68 4.73 10.13 11.38
N ALA A 69 5.88 9.90 10.75
CA ALA A 69 6.16 8.68 10.01
C ALA A 69 7.68 8.50 9.90
N ASP A 70 8.13 7.29 10.10
CA ASP A 70 9.52 6.87 9.89
C ASP A 70 9.70 6.27 8.50
N ILE A 71 8.70 5.53 8.02
CA ILE A 71 8.70 4.87 6.71
C ILE A 71 7.44 5.26 5.95
N PHE A 72 7.61 5.58 4.66
CA PHE A 72 6.52 5.82 3.74
C PHE A 72 6.53 4.78 2.63
N ILE A 73 5.39 4.08 2.43
CA ILE A 73 5.19 3.11 1.35
C ILE A 73 4.03 3.58 0.48
N SER A 74 4.31 3.91 -0.76
CA SER A 74 3.35 4.42 -1.73
C SER A 74 2.93 3.34 -2.71
N ALA A 75 1.70 3.39 -3.22
CA ALA A 75 1.23 2.55 -4.31
C ALA A 75 1.50 3.16 -5.70
N ASN A 76 2.32 4.20 -5.78
CA ASN A 76 2.93 4.70 -7.01
C ASN A 76 4.15 5.58 -6.71
N PRO A 77 5.05 5.80 -7.70
CA PRO A 77 6.23 6.63 -7.52
C PRO A 77 5.92 8.13 -7.29
N LYS A 78 4.79 8.62 -7.82
CA LYS A 78 4.44 10.04 -7.81
C LYS A 78 4.46 10.66 -6.42
N TRP A 79 3.82 10.01 -5.44
CA TRP A 79 3.69 10.56 -4.09
C TRP A 79 4.98 10.46 -3.29
N LEU A 80 5.78 9.41 -3.52
CA LEU A 80 7.09 9.29 -2.89
C LEU A 80 8.05 10.35 -3.47
N SER A 81 8.10 10.52 -4.79
CA SER A 81 8.91 11.57 -5.45
C SER A 81 8.46 12.98 -5.04
N TYR A 82 7.16 13.19 -4.79
CA TYR A 82 6.67 14.45 -4.25
C TYR A 82 7.26 14.73 -2.87
N LEU A 83 7.19 13.77 -1.95
CA LEU A 83 7.78 13.91 -0.61
C LEU A 83 9.30 14.04 -0.63
N GLU A 84 9.99 13.38 -1.58
CA GLU A 84 11.44 13.54 -1.80
C GLU A 84 11.78 14.99 -2.17
N LYS A 85 11.05 15.60 -3.12
CA LYS A 85 11.22 17.00 -3.53
C LYS A 85 10.97 17.98 -2.39
N GLU A 86 10.04 17.67 -1.50
CA GLU A 86 9.73 18.45 -0.29
C GLU A 86 10.71 18.18 0.87
N GLY A 87 11.75 17.39 0.64
CA GLY A 87 12.78 17.07 1.65
C GLY A 87 12.28 16.24 2.82
N LYS A 88 11.21 15.47 2.65
CA LYS A 88 10.63 14.61 3.69
C LYS A 88 11.16 13.17 3.64
N ILE A 89 11.65 12.73 2.49
CA ILE A 89 12.19 11.38 2.26
C ILE A 89 13.68 11.45 1.98
N THR A 90 14.45 10.55 2.58
CA THR A 90 15.87 10.37 2.30
C THR A 90 16.05 9.64 0.97
N LYS A 91 16.50 10.35 -0.05
CA LYS A 91 16.59 9.88 -1.44
C LYS A 91 17.30 8.53 -1.59
N GLN A 92 18.40 8.33 -0.86
CA GLN A 92 19.24 7.13 -0.96
C GLN A 92 18.53 5.87 -0.44
N THR A 93 17.42 6.04 0.27
CA THR A 93 16.61 4.92 0.80
C THR A 93 15.44 4.55 -0.10
N VAL A 94 15.25 5.26 -1.22
CA VAL A 94 14.13 4.97 -2.12
C VAL A 94 14.44 3.74 -2.96
N ARG A 95 13.53 2.74 -2.88
CA ARG A 95 13.57 1.54 -3.71
C ARG A 95 12.17 1.00 -3.95
N ASP A 96 11.98 0.24 -5.01
CA ASP A 96 10.73 -0.48 -5.23
C ASP A 96 10.68 -1.72 -4.32
N LEU A 97 9.56 -1.86 -3.59
CA LEU A 97 9.28 -2.97 -2.68
C LEU A 97 8.48 -4.07 -3.39
N ALA A 98 7.49 -3.69 -4.18
CA ALA A 98 6.56 -4.61 -4.81
C ALA A 98 6.00 -4.06 -6.12
N VAL A 99 5.38 -4.94 -6.89
CA VAL A 99 4.66 -4.65 -8.15
C VAL A 99 3.26 -5.22 -8.06
N ASN A 100 2.30 -4.64 -8.80
CA ASN A 100 0.91 -5.10 -8.80
C ASN A 100 0.28 -4.96 -10.19
N THR A 101 -0.96 -5.42 -10.32
CA THR A 101 -1.77 -5.27 -11.53
C THR A 101 -3.13 -4.66 -11.20
N LEU A 102 -3.69 -3.92 -12.16
CA LEU A 102 -5.01 -3.32 -12.03
C LEU A 102 -6.07 -4.29 -12.55
N VAL A 103 -7.17 -4.42 -11.81
CA VAL A 103 -8.31 -5.24 -12.21
C VAL A 103 -9.62 -4.50 -12.02
N VAL A 104 -10.64 -4.91 -12.75
CA VAL A 104 -12.04 -4.54 -12.52
C VAL A 104 -12.70 -5.67 -11.77
N VAL A 105 -13.33 -5.37 -10.65
CA VAL A 105 -14.10 -6.33 -9.83
C VAL A 105 -15.57 -5.95 -9.80
N GLY A 106 -16.44 -6.92 -9.53
CA GLY A 106 -17.87 -6.70 -9.36
C GLY A 106 -18.57 -8.00 -8.97
N ARG A 107 -19.90 -8.02 -9.05
CA ARG A 107 -20.68 -9.20 -8.67
C ARG A 107 -20.48 -10.35 -9.66
N PRO A 108 -20.50 -11.62 -9.20
CA PRO A 108 -20.51 -12.77 -10.09
C PRO A 108 -21.64 -12.68 -11.13
N GLY A 109 -21.34 -13.08 -12.37
CA GLY A 109 -22.30 -13.07 -13.49
C GLY A 109 -22.33 -11.76 -14.30
N VAL A 110 -21.69 -10.69 -13.82
CA VAL A 110 -21.44 -9.48 -14.65
C VAL A 110 -20.31 -9.82 -15.64
N VAL A 111 -20.50 -9.49 -16.92
CA VAL A 111 -19.52 -9.76 -17.98
C VAL A 111 -18.87 -8.46 -18.41
N VAL A 112 -17.55 -8.42 -18.39
CA VAL A 112 -16.71 -7.33 -18.89
C VAL A 112 -15.65 -7.92 -19.82
N ASN A 113 -15.77 -7.70 -21.12
CA ASN A 113 -14.82 -8.16 -22.11
C ASN A 113 -13.78 -7.09 -22.45
N SER A 114 -14.12 -5.84 -22.19
CA SER A 114 -13.27 -4.67 -22.42
C SER A 114 -13.67 -3.52 -21.49
N LEU A 115 -12.81 -2.51 -21.35
CA LEU A 115 -13.17 -1.29 -20.59
C LEU A 115 -14.32 -0.50 -21.26
N ALA A 116 -14.58 -0.71 -22.55
CA ALA A 116 -15.71 -0.07 -23.25
C ALA A 116 -17.07 -0.52 -22.66
N ASP A 117 -17.14 -1.75 -22.15
CA ASP A 117 -18.37 -2.30 -21.57
C ASP A 117 -18.82 -1.55 -20.30
N LEU A 118 -17.90 -0.88 -19.62
CA LEU A 118 -18.19 -0.04 -18.44
C LEU A 118 -19.17 1.10 -18.79
N ALA A 119 -19.21 1.54 -20.04
CA ALA A 119 -20.16 2.58 -20.48
C ALA A 119 -21.63 2.17 -20.33
N ALA A 120 -21.93 0.87 -20.37
CA ALA A 120 -23.27 0.32 -20.16
C ALA A 120 -23.65 0.20 -18.66
N MET A 121 -22.69 0.28 -17.76
CA MET A 121 -22.91 0.17 -16.31
C MET A 121 -23.56 1.44 -15.76
N THR A 122 -24.23 1.32 -14.60
CA THR A 122 -24.85 2.44 -13.91
C THR A 122 -23.85 3.18 -13.03
N ARG A 123 -23.00 2.45 -12.31
CA ARG A 123 -22.04 3.00 -11.36
C ARG A 123 -20.72 2.21 -11.39
N VAL A 124 -19.62 2.93 -11.51
CA VAL A 124 -18.26 2.37 -11.48
C VAL A 124 -17.44 3.08 -10.41
N ALA A 125 -16.95 2.34 -9.41
CA ALA A 125 -16.12 2.92 -8.37
C ALA A 125 -14.65 2.97 -8.81
N ILE A 126 -14.04 4.11 -8.52
CA ILE A 126 -12.58 4.32 -8.62
C ILE A 126 -12.09 5.08 -7.39
N GLY A 127 -10.86 4.86 -6.99
CA GLY A 127 -10.22 5.78 -6.05
C GLY A 127 -10.18 7.20 -6.64
N SER A 128 -10.33 8.24 -5.81
CA SER A 128 -10.25 9.64 -6.30
C SER A 128 -8.91 9.91 -6.96
N PRO A 129 -8.83 10.19 -8.28
CA PRO A 129 -7.55 10.27 -9.00
C PRO A 129 -6.58 11.35 -8.48
N GLY A 130 -7.13 12.37 -7.80
CA GLY A 130 -6.32 13.44 -7.18
C GLY A 130 -5.44 13.00 -6.01
N SER A 131 -5.69 11.81 -5.41
CA SER A 131 -4.98 11.34 -4.21
C SER A 131 -4.78 9.82 -4.15
N VAL A 132 -5.60 9.03 -4.85
CA VAL A 132 -5.58 7.56 -4.78
C VAL A 132 -4.85 6.99 -5.99
N PRO A 133 -3.70 6.29 -5.83
CA PRO A 133 -2.97 5.72 -6.95
C PRO A 133 -3.79 4.78 -7.84
N ALA A 134 -4.56 3.84 -7.25
CA ALA A 134 -5.45 2.96 -8.01
C ALA A 134 -6.43 3.73 -8.91
N GLY A 135 -6.93 4.87 -8.43
CA GLY A 135 -7.80 5.74 -9.22
C GLY A 135 -7.06 6.47 -10.35
N GLN A 136 -5.78 6.82 -10.13
CA GLN A 136 -4.95 7.40 -11.20
C GLN A 136 -4.70 6.41 -12.33
N TYR A 137 -4.37 5.16 -11.99
CA TYR A 137 -4.21 4.09 -12.98
C TYR A 137 -5.54 3.74 -13.68
N ALA A 138 -6.66 3.73 -12.94
CA ALA A 138 -8.00 3.53 -13.49
C ALA A 138 -8.36 4.63 -14.49
N GLU A 139 -8.10 5.89 -14.16
CA GLU A 139 -8.31 7.02 -15.05
C GLU A 139 -7.44 6.89 -16.31
N GLN A 140 -6.15 6.58 -16.18
CA GLN A 140 -5.26 6.36 -17.34
C GLN A 140 -5.81 5.26 -18.24
N ALA A 141 -6.15 4.11 -17.68
CA ALA A 141 -6.66 2.98 -18.45
C ALA A 141 -7.99 3.30 -19.16
N MET A 142 -8.92 3.94 -18.48
CA MET A 142 -10.20 4.34 -19.07
C MET A 142 -10.05 5.43 -20.14
N ARG A 143 -9.09 6.37 -19.97
CA ARG A 143 -8.77 7.38 -21.00
C ARG A 143 -8.15 6.73 -22.23
N ALA A 144 -7.20 5.81 -22.04
CA ALA A 144 -6.61 5.06 -23.13
C ALA A 144 -7.65 4.21 -23.90
N ALA A 145 -8.66 3.69 -23.21
CA ALA A 145 -9.78 2.98 -23.79
C ALA A 145 -10.91 3.89 -24.34
N GLY A 146 -10.80 5.23 -24.18
CA GLY A 146 -11.78 6.19 -24.69
C GLY A 146 -13.12 6.25 -23.94
N VAL A 147 -13.20 5.72 -22.69
CA VAL A 147 -14.47 5.63 -21.96
C VAL A 147 -14.57 6.57 -20.77
N TYR A 148 -13.47 7.14 -20.28
CA TYR A 148 -13.45 7.96 -19.06
C TYR A 148 -14.36 9.18 -19.15
N GLU A 149 -14.26 9.95 -20.23
CA GLU A 149 -15.01 11.21 -20.38
C GLU A 149 -16.52 10.95 -20.42
N ARG A 150 -16.95 9.85 -21.04
CA ARG A 150 -18.35 9.45 -21.08
C ARG A 150 -18.85 9.09 -19.68
N LEU A 151 -18.12 8.25 -18.95
CA LEU A 151 -18.50 7.85 -17.60
C LEU A 151 -18.54 9.06 -16.65
N ALA A 152 -17.63 10.01 -16.80
CA ALA A 152 -17.59 11.24 -16.02
C ALA A 152 -18.75 12.17 -16.36
N ALA A 153 -19.03 12.40 -17.65
CA ALA A 153 -20.15 13.24 -18.11
C ALA A 153 -21.51 12.66 -17.67
N ASP A 154 -21.67 11.33 -17.75
CA ASP A 154 -22.88 10.62 -17.33
C ASP A 154 -22.97 10.49 -15.79
N LYS A 155 -22.01 11.02 -15.02
CA LYS A 155 -21.93 10.95 -13.54
C LYS A 155 -21.96 9.52 -12.99
N LYS A 156 -21.38 8.58 -13.73
CA LYS A 156 -21.35 7.15 -13.37
C LYS A 156 -20.15 6.78 -12.48
N LEU A 157 -19.14 7.67 -12.38
CA LEU A 157 -17.97 7.42 -11.55
C LEU A 157 -18.28 7.72 -10.07
N VAL A 158 -18.01 6.74 -9.21
CA VAL A 158 -18.12 6.84 -7.76
C VAL A 158 -16.72 6.95 -7.18
N MET A 159 -16.39 8.09 -6.56
CA MET A 159 -15.07 8.38 -6.02
C MET A 159 -14.91 7.79 -4.62
N ALA A 160 -13.94 6.89 -4.46
CA ALA A 160 -13.54 6.34 -3.18
C ALA A 160 -12.34 7.09 -2.59
N GLN A 161 -12.24 7.13 -1.27
CA GLN A 161 -11.13 7.78 -0.56
C GLN A 161 -9.82 6.98 -0.64
N ASP A 162 -9.93 5.66 -0.84
CA ASP A 162 -8.82 4.74 -1.11
C ASP A 162 -9.33 3.51 -1.88
N VAL A 163 -8.43 2.58 -2.22
CA VAL A 163 -8.76 1.38 -3.01
C VAL A 163 -9.61 0.38 -2.23
N ARG A 164 -9.46 0.31 -0.90
CA ARG A 164 -10.26 -0.60 -0.05
C ARG A 164 -11.71 -0.17 0.02
N GLN A 165 -11.97 1.14 0.05
CA GLN A 165 -13.33 1.64 -0.04
C GLN A 165 -13.95 1.35 -1.42
N ALA A 166 -13.17 1.44 -2.51
CA ALA A 166 -13.66 1.06 -3.84
C ALA A 166 -14.04 -0.43 -3.89
N LEU A 167 -13.21 -1.33 -3.33
CA LEU A 167 -13.53 -2.74 -3.18
C LEU A 167 -14.82 -2.94 -2.38
N LEU A 168 -14.93 -2.27 -1.24
CA LEU A 168 -16.10 -2.40 -0.34
C LEU A 168 -17.41 -2.02 -1.04
N TYR A 169 -17.41 -1.02 -1.90
CA TYR A 169 -18.59 -0.65 -2.69
C TYR A 169 -19.02 -1.79 -3.64
N ALA A 170 -18.06 -2.48 -4.28
CA ALA A 170 -18.33 -3.65 -5.10
C ALA A 170 -18.83 -4.84 -4.28
N GLU A 171 -18.21 -5.11 -3.13
CA GLU A 171 -18.61 -6.16 -2.18
C GLU A 171 -20.05 -6.01 -1.70
N ARG A 172 -20.48 -4.76 -1.47
CA ARG A 172 -21.83 -4.43 -1.01
C ARG A 172 -22.86 -4.32 -2.14
N GLY A 173 -22.39 -4.39 -3.41
CA GLY A 173 -23.25 -4.18 -4.57
C GLY A 173 -23.76 -2.74 -4.70
N GLU A 174 -23.04 -1.78 -4.13
CA GLU A 174 -23.35 -0.35 -4.24
C GLU A 174 -22.95 0.21 -5.61
N VAL A 175 -22.08 -0.52 -6.33
CA VAL A 175 -21.63 -0.24 -7.69
C VAL A 175 -21.66 -1.52 -8.52
N ASP A 176 -21.73 -1.38 -9.85
CA ASP A 176 -21.71 -2.52 -10.78
C ASP A 176 -20.27 -3.07 -10.94
N ALA A 177 -19.30 -2.17 -10.90
CA ALA A 177 -17.88 -2.50 -11.00
C ALA A 177 -17.01 -1.54 -10.18
N ALA A 178 -15.81 -1.99 -9.80
CA ALA A 178 -14.81 -1.17 -9.15
C ALA A 178 -13.41 -1.49 -9.69
N PHE A 179 -12.56 -0.46 -9.85
CA PHE A 179 -11.14 -0.64 -10.11
C PHE A 179 -10.39 -0.81 -8.80
N VAL A 180 -9.69 -1.91 -8.68
CA VAL A 180 -8.84 -2.25 -7.54
C VAL A 180 -7.55 -2.90 -8.02
N TYR A 181 -6.61 -3.17 -7.14
CA TYR A 181 -5.46 -4.01 -7.47
C TYR A 181 -5.83 -5.49 -7.39
N ARG A 182 -5.09 -6.34 -8.10
CA ARG A 182 -5.25 -7.79 -8.02
C ARG A 182 -5.13 -8.30 -6.60
N THR A 183 -4.19 -7.76 -5.82
CA THR A 183 -4.02 -8.11 -4.40
C THR A 183 -5.25 -7.81 -3.55
N ASP A 184 -5.95 -6.70 -3.81
CA ASP A 184 -7.21 -6.38 -3.13
C ASP A 184 -8.32 -7.36 -3.55
N ALA A 185 -8.38 -7.69 -4.84
CA ALA A 185 -9.37 -8.61 -5.37
C ALA A 185 -9.22 -10.05 -4.83
N LEU A 186 -7.99 -10.49 -4.51
CA LEU A 186 -7.72 -11.79 -3.90
C LEU A 186 -8.25 -11.90 -2.45
N LEU A 187 -8.50 -10.78 -1.80
CA LEU A 187 -9.06 -10.69 -0.45
C LEU A 187 -10.58 -10.48 -0.44
N ALA A 188 -11.18 -10.34 -1.64
CA ALA A 188 -12.60 -10.15 -1.77
C ALA A 188 -13.37 -11.42 -1.37
N GLU A 189 -14.50 -11.26 -0.65
CA GLU A 189 -15.36 -12.37 -0.23
C GLU A 189 -16.51 -12.60 -1.22
N LYS A 190 -17.04 -11.54 -1.83
CA LYS A 190 -18.24 -11.59 -2.69
C LYS A 190 -17.97 -11.06 -4.10
N ALA A 191 -17.12 -10.06 -4.23
CA ALA A 191 -16.73 -9.53 -5.53
C ALA A 191 -15.73 -10.49 -6.21
N VAL A 192 -15.81 -10.59 -7.52
CA VAL A 192 -14.90 -11.39 -8.34
C VAL A 192 -14.20 -10.50 -9.36
N ILE A 193 -13.05 -10.94 -9.85
CA ILE A 193 -12.38 -10.27 -10.97
C ILE A 193 -13.22 -10.47 -12.23
N LEU A 194 -13.69 -9.37 -12.81
CA LEU A 194 -14.45 -9.33 -14.06
C LEU A 194 -13.53 -9.15 -15.26
N TYR A 195 -12.44 -8.35 -15.06
CA TYR A 195 -11.54 -8.01 -16.14
C TYR A 195 -10.15 -7.66 -15.62
N ALA A 196 -9.12 -8.25 -16.20
CA ALA A 196 -7.74 -7.86 -15.96
C ALA A 196 -7.38 -6.71 -16.91
N VAL A 197 -7.02 -5.55 -16.36
CA VAL A 197 -6.69 -4.38 -17.18
C VAL A 197 -5.33 -4.58 -17.84
N PRO A 198 -5.22 -4.48 -19.19
CA PRO A 198 -3.95 -4.61 -19.87
C PRO A 198 -2.92 -3.58 -19.40
N ALA A 199 -1.69 -4.04 -19.14
CA ALA A 199 -0.60 -3.20 -18.63
C ALA A 199 -0.24 -2.02 -19.57
N GLY A 200 -0.51 -2.14 -20.86
CA GLY A 200 -0.27 -1.06 -21.84
C GLY A 200 -1.25 0.12 -21.75
N LEU A 201 -2.30 0.04 -20.93
CA LEU A 201 -3.30 1.09 -20.78
C LEU A 201 -3.02 2.06 -19.63
N HIS A 202 -2.02 1.80 -18.80
CA HIS A 202 -1.62 2.63 -17.68
C HIS A 202 -0.12 2.49 -17.39
N ASP A 203 0.43 3.40 -16.60
CA ASP A 203 1.81 3.30 -16.11
C ASP A 203 2.02 2.02 -15.27
N PRO A 204 3.25 1.50 -15.20
CA PRO A 204 3.58 0.37 -14.32
C PRO A 204 3.21 0.66 -12.86
N ILE A 205 2.59 -0.33 -12.20
CA ILE A 205 2.16 -0.20 -10.81
C ILE A 205 3.28 -0.73 -9.92
N THR A 206 4.04 0.19 -9.33
CA THR A 206 5.10 -0.15 -8.35
C THR A 206 4.78 0.43 -6.99
N TYR A 207 5.32 -0.21 -5.96
CA TYR A 207 5.20 0.23 -4.56
C TYR A 207 6.58 0.65 -4.06
N PRO A 208 6.98 1.90 -4.27
CA PRO A 208 8.22 2.38 -3.70
C PRO A 208 8.09 2.59 -2.19
N VAL A 209 9.18 2.29 -1.48
CA VAL A 209 9.39 2.52 -0.05
C VAL A 209 10.55 3.49 0.14
N GLY A 210 10.47 4.33 1.16
CA GLY A 210 11.57 5.20 1.58
C GLY A 210 11.49 5.55 3.06
N LEU A 211 12.63 5.73 3.69
CA LEU A 211 12.74 6.31 5.02
C LEU A 211 12.47 7.82 4.96
N THR A 212 11.72 8.32 5.92
CA THR A 212 11.68 9.77 6.14
C THR A 212 13.01 10.25 6.73
N VAL A 213 13.26 11.56 6.69
CA VAL A 213 14.45 12.15 7.32
C VAL A 213 14.46 11.90 8.84
N ALA A 214 13.30 11.76 9.47
CA ALA A 214 13.18 11.37 10.87
C ALA A 214 13.45 9.87 11.06
N GLY A 215 12.84 9.03 10.21
CA GLY A 215 12.97 7.59 10.25
C GLY A 215 14.39 7.09 9.98
N GLU A 216 15.18 7.83 9.18
CA GLU A 216 16.59 7.52 8.97
C GLU A 216 17.40 7.58 10.28
N LYS A 217 16.97 8.37 11.25
CA LYS A 217 17.59 8.48 12.57
C LYS A 217 17.04 7.48 13.58
N ASN A 218 15.94 6.81 13.26
CA ASN A 218 15.33 5.79 14.10
C ASN A 218 15.93 4.41 13.76
N GLY A 219 16.74 3.86 14.67
CA GLY A 219 17.41 2.57 14.45
C GLY A 219 16.44 1.40 14.21
N ALA A 220 15.28 1.39 14.90
CA ALA A 220 14.26 0.37 14.70
C ALA A 220 13.57 0.49 13.32
N ALA A 221 13.32 1.71 12.86
CA ALA A 221 12.78 1.95 11.53
C ALA A 221 13.76 1.51 10.43
N ARG A 222 15.05 1.77 10.59
CA ARG A 222 16.08 1.27 9.66
C ARG A 222 16.11 -0.25 9.64
N ALA A 223 16.05 -0.90 10.80
CA ALA A 223 16.03 -2.36 10.89
C ALA A 223 14.79 -2.95 10.19
N PHE A 224 13.60 -2.35 10.37
CA PHE A 224 12.40 -2.78 9.65
C PHE A 224 12.51 -2.51 8.15
N TYR A 225 13.04 -1.35 7.75
CA TYR A 225 13.27 -1.04 6.34
C TYR A 225 14.20 -2.08 5.69
N ASP A 226 15.27 -2.51 6.36
CA ASP A 226 16.19 -3.55 5.88
C ASP A 226 15.50 -4.93 5.85
N PHE A 227 14.69 -5.26 6.89
CA PHE A 227 13.88 -6.47 6.94
C PHE A 227 12.95 -6.60 5.74
N LEU A 228 12.36 -5.51 5.24
CA LEU A 228 11.50 -5.52 4.05
C LEU A 228 12.19 -6.04 2.78
N ALA A 229 13.54 -6.12 2.74
CA ALA A 229 14.30 -6.73 1.65
C ALA A 229 14.66 -8.20 1.90
N SER A 230 14.31 -8.76 3.06
CA SER A 230 14.64 -10.13 3.41
C SER A 230 13.82 -11.15 2.61
N PRO A 231 14.34 -12.39 2.44
CA PRO A 231 13.56 -13.47 1.82
C PRO A 231 12.23 -13.75 2.55
N ALA A 232 12.20 -13.59 3.87
CA ALA A 232 10.98 -13.75 4.66
C ALA A 232 9.93 -12.70 4.28
N ALA A 233 10.33 -11.44 4.17
CA ALA A 233 9.44 -10.36 3.75
C ALA A 233 8.94 -10.52 2.31
N VAL A 234 9.82 -10.95 1.39
CA VAL A 234 9.45 -11.27 0.00
C VAL A 234 8.38 -12.37 -0.01
N SER A 235 8.57 -13.47 0.72
CA SER A 235 7.61 -14.58 0.79
C SER A 235 6.24 -14.13 1.33
N ILE A 236 6.21 -13.24 2.33
CA ILE A 236 4.98 -12.65 2.84
C ILE A 236 4.29 -11.81 1.76
N LEU A 237 5.01 -10.93 1.05
CA LEU A 237 4.43 -10.13 -0.03
C LEU A 237 3.83 -11.00 -1.14
N GLU A 238 4.55 -12.04 -1.57
CA GLU A 238 4.08 -12.99 -2.59
C GLU A 238 2.83 -13.76 -2.13
N LYS A 239 2.75 -14.16 -0.87
CA LYS A 239 1.56 -14.78 -0.27
C LYS A 239 0.31 -13.91 -0.43
N TYR A 240 0.44 -12.59 -0.35
CA TYR A 240 -0.66 -11.64 -0.58
C TYR A 240 -0.85 -11.26 -2.06
N GLY A 241 -0.13 -11.90 -2.97
CA GLY A 241 -0.28 -11.73 -4.41
C GLY A 241 0.48 -10.55 -5.00
N PHE A 242 1.38 -9.93 -4.25
CA PHE A 242 2.32 -8.96 -4.81
C PHE A 242 3.39 -9.67 -5.62
N ASP A 243 3.77 -9.08 -6.76
CA ASP A 243 4.97 -9.51 -7.46
C ASP A 243 6.17 -8.71 -6.92
N THR A 244 7.35 -9.32 -6.91
CA THR A 244 8.59 -8.60 -6.56
C THR A 244 9.19 -7.95 -7.81
N PRO A 245 9.96 -6.84 -7.66
CA PRO A 245 10.63 -6.23 -8.81
C PRO A 245 11.51 -7.19 -9.61
N ALA A 246 12.19 -8.12 -8.94
CA ALA A 246 13.01 -9.14 -9.59
C ALA A 246 12.16 -10.16 -10.37
N ALA A 247 11.05 -10.63 -9.80
CA ALA A 247 10.13 -11.54 -10.47
C ALA A 247 9.40 -10.86 -11.65
N ALA A 248 9.02 -9.59 -11.50
CA ALA A 248 8.39 -8.81 -12.55
C ALA A 248 9.34 -8.56 -13.74
N ALA A 249 10.62 -8.33 -13.48
CA ALA A 249 11.64 -8.16 -14.52
C ALA A 249 11.94 -9.46 -15.31
N ALA A 250 11.73 -10.62 -14.67
CA ALA A 250 11.97 -11.93 -15.27
C ALA A 250 10.78 -12.47 -16.09
N ALA A 251 9.58 -11.87 -15.98
CA ALA A 251 8.38 -12.32 -16.69
C ALA A 251 8.34 -11.72 -18.11
N PRO A 252 8.46 -12.52 -19.19
CA PRO A 252 8.31 -12.02 -20.54
C PRO A 252 6.85 -11.63 -20.81
N GLY A 253 6.60 -10.33 -21.04
CA GLY A 253 5.39 -9.81 -21.70
C GLY A 253 4.04 -10.30 -21.13
N ARG A 254 3.62 -9.81 -19.97
CA ARG A 254 2.22 -9.87 -19.56
C ARG A 254 1.44 -8.64 -19.99
#